data_ede3b39af00e4136d9f9ce70a763a46e
#
_entry.id   ede3b39af00e4136d9f9ce70a763a46e
#
_cell.length_a   1.000
_cell.length_b   1.000
_cell.length_c   1.000
_cell.angle_alpha   90.00
_cell.angle_beta   90.00
_cell.angle_gamma   90.00
#
_symmetry.space_group_name_H-M   'P 1'
#
loop_
_entity.id
_entity.type
_entity.pdbx_description
1 polymer ?
#
loop_
_entity_poly.entity_id
_entity_poly.type
_entity_poly.pdbx_seq_one_letter_code
_entity_poly.pdbx_strand_id
1 'polypeptide(L)'
;LLTQPTIVLDMHEWILLWFLTGILSPERQRILWEAALKMDQSLRGSLTLNLTRTKCCLDPQYYKSPGKCQPYPGNINLSPAWFQQAHNVTRDFKDLEAEIGEPEWLKETLELFALMGALLSIVHPELYEIGWGVLKKMGDSLDMVKDGEEVLEVLQLWMTPFSGYGLISNCITPMHWDNNSQGPWYDCLTTIRDYEKGARLKVKNLGLELDYPSGTMVFLLGKVIRHGMSEINGNQVCIAQYMRDNVHERMRMRSPEW
;
A
#
# COMPACT_ATOMS: atom_id res chain seq x y z
N LEU A 1 -20.76 6.71 -11.08
CA LEU A 1 -20.35 6.43 -9.71
C LEU A 1 -20.69 4.99 -9.36
N LEU A 2 -19.71 4.20 -8.94
CA LEU A 2 -19.91 2.84 -8.42
C LEU A 2 -19.99 2.90 -6.89
N THR A 3 -20.99 2.22 -6.34
CA THR A 3 -21.27 2.21 -4.88
C THR A 3 -21.37 0.79 -4.31
N GLN A 4 -21.30 -0.23 -5.15
CA GLN A 4 -21.42 -1.64 -4.78
C GLN A 4 -20.18 -2.41 -5.22
N PRO A 5 -19.85 -3.55 -4.59
CA PRO A 5 -18.76 -4.40 -5.03
C PRO A 5 -18.88 -4.69 -6.52
N THR A 6 -17.81 -4.45 -7.26
CA THR A 6 -17.83 -4.50 -8.73
C THR A 6 -16.48 -4.97 -9.26
N ILE A 7 -16.53 -5.77 -10.33
CA ILE A 7 -15.36 -6.13 -11.13
C ILE A 7 -15.46 -5.35 -12.44
N VAL A 8 -14.38 -4.72 -12.85
CA VAL A 8 -14.30 -3.98 -14.11
C VAL A 8 -13.42 -4.76 -15.10
N LEU A 9 -13.97 -5.06 -16.25
CA LEU A 9 -13.31 -5.80 -17.33
C LEU A 9 -13.02 -4.87 -18.50
N ASP A 10 -12.01 -5.19 -19.28
CA ASP A 10 -11.83 -4.62 -20.61
C ASP A 10 -12.64 -5.37 -21.69
N MET A 11 -12.46 -4.99 -22.94
CA MET A 11 -13.17 -5.62 -24.07
C MET A 11 -12.72 -7.06 -24.39
N HIS A 12 -11.62 -7.51 -23.77
CA HIS A 12 -11.08 -8.87 -23.89
C HIS A 12 -11.35 -9.72 -22.65
N GLU A 13 -12.24 -9.24 -21.77
CA GLU A 13 -12.60 -9.88 -20.51
C GLU A 13 -11.45 -9.93 -19.46
N TRP A 14 -10.40 -9.13 -19.65
CA TRP A 14 -9.35 -8.97 -18.65
C TRP A 14 -9.83 -8.12 -17.49
N ILE A 15 -9.59 -8.58 -16.27
CA ILE A 15 -10.00 -7.84 -15.08
C ILE A 15 -9.00 -6.70 -14.83
N LEU A 16 -9.50 -5.48 -14.93
CA LEU A 16 -8.72 -4.26 -14.73
C LEU A 16 -8.73 -3.80 -13.26
N LEU A 17 -9.86 -4.05 -12.57
CA LEU A 17 -10.06 -3.53 -11.23
C LEU A 17 -11.10 -4.39 -10.48
N TRP A 18 -10.82 -4.65 -9.20
CA TRP A 18 -11.76 -5.15 -8.21
C TRP A 18 -12.08 -4.04 -7.22
N PHE A 19 -13.33 -3.69 -7.08
CA PHE A 19 -13.83 -2.73 -6.12
C PHE A 19 -14.63 -3.47 -5.05
N LEU A 20 -14.07 -3.56 -3.85
CA LEU A 20 -14.58 -4.37 -2.75
C LEU A 20 -14.93 -3.46 -1.56
N THR A 21 -16.18 -3.00 -1.51
CA THR A 21 -16.64 -2.15 -0.39
C THR A 21 -17.07 -3.01 0.79
N GLY A 22 -16.90 -2.48 2.02
CA GLY A 22 -17.35 -3.15 3.24
C GLY A 22 -16.60 -4.44 3.57
N ILE A 23 -15.42 -4.64 3.01
CA ILE A 23 -14.62 -5.85 3.23
C ILE A 23 -14.02 -5.91 4.64
N LEU A 24 -13.69 -4.77 5.22
CA LEU A 24 -13.25 -4.69 6.61
C LEU A 24 -14.42 -4.42 7.54
N SER A 25 -14.58 -5.28 8.55
CA SER A 25 -15.53 -5.03 9.64
C SER A 25 -15.20 -3.73 10.40
N PRO A 26 -16.16 -3.11 11.09
CA PRO A 26 -15.92 -1.93 11.92
C PRO A 26 -14.79 -2.12 12.93
N GLU A 27 -14.70 -3.31 13.53
CA GLU A 27 -13.65 -3.65 14.49
C GLU A 27 -12.26 -3.65 13.83
N ARG A 28 -12.10 -4.25 12.65
CA ARG A 28 -10.84 -4.25 11.91
C ARG A 28 -10.45 -2.83 11.46
N GLN A 29 -11.42 -2.02 11.08
CA GLN A 29 -11.18 -0.61 10.75
C GLN A 29 -10.68 0.15 11.98
N ARG A 30 -11.25 -0.09 13.16
CA ARG A 30 -10.84 0.53 14.42
C ARG A 30 -9.40 0.14 14.78
N ILE A 31 -9.06 -1.15 14.72
CA ILE A 31 -7.69 -1.64 14.98
C ILE A 31 -6.70 -0.95 14.06
N LEU A 32 -6.99 -0.92 12.76
CA LEU A 32 -6.12 -0.30 11.76
C LEU A 32 -5.97 1.22 11.96
N TRP A 33 -7.04 1.89 12.39
CA TRP A 33 -7.02 3.31 12.71
C TRP A 33 -6.13 3.60 13.92
N GLU A 34 -6.31 2.85 15.01
CA GLU A 34 -5.52 2.99 16.23
C GLU A 34 -4.04 2.71 15.99
N ALA A 35 -3.73 1.67 15.21
CA ALA A 35 -2.37 1.39 14.79
C ALA A 35 -1.78 2.55 13.96
N ALA A 36 -2.56 3.15 13.03
CA ALA A 36 -2.11 4.29 12.23
C ALA A 36 -1.82 5.53 13.08
N LEU A 37 -2.54 5.75 14.17
CA LEU A 37 -2.25 6.85 15.10
C LEU A 37 -0.88 6.71 15.77
N LYS A 38 -0.40 5.49 16.01
CA LYS A 38 0.93 5.25 16.59
C LYS A 38 2.07 5.59 15.64
N MET A 39 1.78 5.66 14.34
CA MET A 39 2.74 6.09 13.31
C MET A 39 2.87 7.61 13.15
N ASP A 40 2.23 8.39 14.02
CA ASP A 40 2.19 9.86 13.92
C ASP A 40 3.58 10.51 13.90
N GLN A 41 4.52 10.01 14.71
CA GLN A 41 5.88 10.52 14.74
C GLN A 41 6.64 10.27 13.44
N SER A 42 6.55 9.06 12.89
CA SER A 42 7.19 8.69 11.62
C SER A 42 6.57 9.46 10.45
N LEU A 43 5.25 9.66 10.47
CA LEU A 43 4.55 10.49 9.48
C LEU A 43 5.02 11.95 9.49
N ARG A 44 5.29 12.54 10.66
CA ARG A 44 5.78 13.93 10.79
C ARG A 44 7.08 14.19 10.05
N GLY A 45 7.98 13.22 10.02
CA GLY A 45 9.27 13.30 9.32
C GLY A 45 9.23 12.96 7.83
N SER A 46 8.10 12.48 7.32
CA SER A 46 8.00 11.86 5.99
C SER A 46 7.90 12.84 4.83
N LEU A 47 7.32 14.02 5.05
CA LEU A 47 7.18 15.06 4.03
C LEU A 47 8.36 16.02 4.09
N THR A 48 9.21 15.98 3.08
CA THR A 48 10.32 16.94 2.93
C THR A 48 10.05 17.87 1.77
N LEU A 49 10.20 19.17 1.99
CA LEU A 49 10.20 20.22 0.96
C LEU A 49 11.42 20.04 0.04
N ASN A 50 11.43 19.00 -0.76
CA ASN A 50 12.47 18.81 -1.75
C ASN A 50 11.92 19.17 -3.13
N LEU A 51 12.14 20.42 -3.54
CA LEU A 51 11.68 21.01 -4.78
C LEU A 51 12.12 20.26 -6.06
N THR A 52 12.99 19.25 -5.93
CA THR A 52 13.49 18.46 -7.06
C THR A 52 12.78 17.11 -7.23
N ARG A 53 11.89 16.72 -6.32
CA ARG A 53 11.17 15.45 -6.39
C ARG A 53 9.79 15.62 -7.02
N THR A 54 9.63 15.08 -8.20
CA THR A 54 8.38 15.06 -8.99
C THR A 54 7.33 14.03 -8.49
N LYS A 55 7.55 13.39 -7.33
CA LYS A 55 6.63 12.39 -6.80
C LYS A 55 5.52 13.08 -6.00
N CYS A 56 4.32 13.03 -6.51
CA CYS A 56 3.12 13.62 -5.88
C CYS A 56 2.91 13.17 -4.43
N CYS A 57 3.22 11.92 -4.09
CA CYS A 57 3.07 11.37 -2.74
C CYS A 57 4.10 11.91 -1.72
N LEU A 58 4.98 12.82 -2.09
CA LEU A 58 5.94 13.49 -1.20
C LEU A 58 5.81 15.00 -1.22
N ASP A 59 4.92 15.55 -2.04
CA ASP A 59 4.72 16.99 -2.18
C ASP A 59 3.68 17.47 -1.16
N PRO A 60 4.10 18.32 -0.19
CA PRO A 60 3.22 18.79 0.88
C PRO A 60 1.94 19.49 0.40
N GLN A 61 1.90 20.03 -0.83
CA GLN A 61 0.71 20.70 -1.36
C GLN A 61 -0.50 19.77 -1.49
N TYR A 62 -0.29 18.45 -1.57
CA TYR A 62 -1.36 17.45 -1.67
C TYR A 62 -1.84 16.94 -0.31
N TYR A 63 -1.27 17.44 0.77
CA TYR A 63 -1.58 17.01 2.13
C TYR A 63 -2.36 18.08 2.88
N LYS A 64 -3.18 17.65 3.82
CA LYS A 64 -3.85 18.56 4.73
C LYS A 64 -2.83 19.32 5.59
N SER A 65 -3.24 20.51 6.05
CA SER A 65 -2.39 21.30 6.95
C SER A 65 -2.16 20.55 8.27
N PRO A 66 -0.90 20.45 8.73
CA PRO A 66 -0.59 19.88 10.03
C PRO A 66 -1.37 20.56 11.18
N GLY A 67 -1.73 19.78 12.20
CA GLY A 67 -2.46 20.27 13.37
C GLY A 67 -3.98 20.30 13.24
N LYS A 68 -4.54 20.00 12.06
CA LYS A 68 -5.99 19.91 11.81
C LYS A 68 -6.50 18.50 11.57
N CYS A 69 -5.62 17.50 11.62
CA CYS A 69 -5.96 16.11 11.28
C CYS A 69 -5.11 15.11 12.06
N GLN A 70 -5.65 13.91 12.21
CA GLN A 70 -5.01 12.74 12.81
C GLN A 70 -5.34 11.50 11.95
N PRO A 71 -4.39 10.58 11.69
CA PRO A 71 -2.95 10.73 11.99
C PRO A 71 -2.32 11.94 11.28
N TYR A 72 -1.09 12.29 11.65
CA TYR A 72 -0.36 13.39 11.00
C TYR A 72 -0.28 13.18 9.48
N PRO A 73 -0.42 14.23 8.65
CA PRO A 73 -0.33 14.11 7.20
C PRO A 73 1.08 13.66 6.79
N GLY A 74 1.16 12.58 6.02
CA GLY A 74 2.45 12.05 5.62
C GLY A 74 2.36 10.80 4.78
N ASN A 75 3.52 10.30 4.34
CA ASN A 75 3.65 9.08 3.57
C ASN A 75 4.92 8.33 3.98
N ILE A 76 4.74 7.13 4.52
CA ILE A 76 5.81 6.20 4.89
C ILE A 76 5.74 5.01 3.96
N ASN A 77 6.88 4.56 3.45
CA ASN A 77 6.97 3.35 2.64
C ASN A 77 7.76 2.30 3.39
N LEU A 78 7.12 1.18 3.65
CA LEU A 78 7.66 0.05 4.38
C LEU A 78 7.89 -1.14 3.46
N SER A 79 8.99 -1.85 3.67
CA SER A 79 9.37 -3.03 2.91
C SER A 79 10.38 -3.85 3.73
N PRO A 80 10.34 -5.18 3.69
CA PRO A 80 11.32 -6.03 4.39
C PRO A 80 12.74 -5.84 3.87
N ALA A 81 12.89 -5.42 2.61
CA ALA A 81 14.16 -5.03 2.04
C ALA A 81 13.98 -3.78 1.20
N TRP A 82 15.07 -3.08 0.89
CA TRP A 82 14.99 -1.87 0.06
C TRP A 82 14.27 -2.18 -1.26
N PHE A 83 13.03 -1.73 -1.37
CA PHE A 83 12.07 -2.14 -2.39
C PHE A 83 12.52 -1.87 -3.84
N GLN A 84 13.48 -0.97 -4.05
CA GLN A 84 14.03 -0.68 -5.39
C GLN A 84 15.18 -1.61 -5.77
N GLN A 85 15.83 -2.24 -4.80
CA GLN A 85 17.06 -3.01 -4.99
C GLN A 85 17.01 -4.38 -4.33
N ALA A 86 16.04 -4.63 -3.46
CA ALA A 86 15.86 -5.87 -2.68
C ALA A 86 17.10 -6.30 -1.89
N HIS A 87 17.86 -5.35 -1.34
CA HIS A 87 19.09 -5.67 -0.62
C HIS A 87 19.35 -4.86 0.64
N ASN A 88 18.43 -4.00 1.06
CA ASN A 88 18.50 -3.28 2.33
C ASN A 88 17.14 -3.26 3.00
N VAL A 89 17.12 -3.28 4.32
CA VAL A 89 15.93 -2.88 5.11
C VAL A 89 15.60 -1.42 4.83
N THR A 90 14.33 -1.07 4.77
CA THR A 90 13.94 0.35 4.61
C THR A 90 14.44 1.16 5.80
N ARG A 91 14.69 2.45 5.57
CA ARG A 91 15.18 3.34 6.62
C ARG A 91 14.27 3.36 7.85
N ASP A 92 12.97 3.26 7.61
CA ASP A 92 11.94 3.35 8.63
C ASP A 92 11.94 2.13 9.57
N PHE A 93 12.61 1.01 9.20
CA PHE A 93 12.82 -0.16 10.07
C PHE A 93 14.18 -0.19 10.78
N LYS A 94 15.09 0.74 10.49
CA LYS A 94 16.43 0.72 11.10
C LYS A 94 16.47 1.13 12.56
N ASP A 95 15.41 1.74 13.07
CA ASP A 95 15.25 2.13 14.47
C ASP A 95 14.30 1.16 15.19
N LEU A 96 14.47 -0.16 14.95
CA LEU A 96 13.63 -1.22 15.55
C LEU A 96 13.63 -1.25 17.09
N GLU A 97 14.59 -0.60 17.73
CA GLU A 97 14.66 -0.42 19.19
C GLU A 97 13.78 0.74 19.70
N ALA A 98 13.23 1.56 18.82
CA ALA A 98 12.29 2.58 19.23
C ALA A 98 10.99 1.92 19.75
N GLU A 99 10.62 2.21 20.99
CA GLU A 99 9.45 1.63 21.68
C GLU A 99 8.10 1.99 21.03
N ILE A 100 8.09 2.80 19.98
CA ILE A 100 6.89 3.29 19.29
C ILE A 100 7.22 3.42 17.82
N GLY A 101 6.46 2.76 16.93
CA GLY A 101 6.63 2.93 15.49
C GLY A 101 6.37 1.67 14.67
N GLU A 102 7.22 1.42 13.71
CA GLU A 102 7.03 0.44 12.65
C GLU A 102 6.92 -1.01 13.12
N PRO A 103 7.70 -1.50 14.12
CA PRO A 103 7.56 -2.87 14.58
C PRO A 103 6.24 -3.13 15.29
N GLU A 104 5.79 -2.19 16.12
CA GLU A 104 4.50 -2.29 16.81
C GLU A 104 3.35 -2.21 15.82
N TRP A 105 3.45 -1.31 14.84
CA TRP A 105 2.52 -1.25 13.70
C TRP A 105 2.40 -2.61 13.01
N LEU A 106 3.52 -3.26 12.65
CA LEU A 106 3.50 -4.57 11.99
C LEU A 106 2.80 -5.61 12.85
N LYS A 107 3.12 -5.69 14.14
CA LYS A 107 2.50 -6.65 15.09
C LYS A 107 0.99 -6.45 15.19
N GLU A 108 0.52 -5.22 15.34
CA GLU A 108 -0.90 -4.91 15.47
C GLU A 108 -1.69 -5.12 14.18
N THR A 109 -1.04 -5.04 13.04
CA THR A 109 -1.69 -5.16 11.73
C THR A 109 -1.51 -6.53 11.06
N LEU A 110 -0.86 -7.51 11.72
CA LEU A 110 -0.57 -8.84 11.17
C LEU A 110 -1.81 -9.52 10.54
N GLU A 111 -2.92 -9.59 11.28
CA GLU A 111 -4.16 -10.21 10.80
C GLU A 111 -4.72 -9.48 9.57
N LEU A 112 -4.67 -8.16 9.58
CA LEU A 112 -5.18 -7.34 8.49
C LEU A 112 -4.35 -7.52 7.22
N PHE A 113 -3.02 -7.53 7.34
CA PHE A 113 -2.15 -7.79 6.19
C PHE A 113 -2.28 -9.22 5.68
N ALA A 114 -2.47 -10.20 6.57
CA ALA A 114 -2.78 -11.58 6.18
C ALA A 114 -4.10 -11.66 5.41
N LEU A 115 -5.15 -10.95 5.85
CA LEU A 115 -6.43 -10.88 5.13
C LEU A 115 -6.28 -10.25 3.75
N MET A 116 -5.56 -9.13 3.64
CA MET A 116 -5.30 -8.46 2.37
C MET A 116 -4.53 -9.38 1.41
N GLY A 117 -3.52 -10.08 1.93
CA GLY A 117 -2.78 -11.09 1.17
C GLY A 117 -3.66 -12.25 0.73
N ALA A 118 -4.53 -12.76 1.62
CA ALA A 118 -5.45 -13.84 1.29
C ALA A 118 -6.44 -13.43 0.18
N LEU A 119 -6.89 -12.18 0.15
CA LEU A 119 -7.73 -11.69 -0.95
C LEU A 119 -6.98 -11.70 -2.28
N LEU A 120 -5.69 -11.42 -2.30
CA LEU A 120 -4.89 -11.53 -3.53
C LEU A 120 -4.87 -12.96 -4.07
N SER A 121 -4.93 -14.00 -3.22
CA SER A 121 -5.01 -15.39 -3.70
C SER A 121 -6.29 -15.69 -4.49
N ILE A 122 -7.33 -14.90 -4.29
CA ILE A 122 -8.60 -14.99 -5.04
C ILE A 122 -8.56 -14.11 -6.29
N VAL A 123 -8.04 -12.89 -6.12
CA VAL A 123 -7.99 -11.86 -7.18
C VAL A 123 -6.98 -12.23 -8.27
N HIS A 124 -5.81 -12.73 -7.88
CA HIS A 124 -4.73 -13.12 -8.77
C HIS A 124 -3.84 -14.19 -8.13
N PRO A 125 -4.24 -15.50 -8.22
CA PRO A 125 -3.56 -16.59 -7.54
C PRO A 125 -2.06 -16.69 -7.88
N GLU A 126 -1.70 -16.52 -9.15
CA GLU A 126 -0.30 -16.59 -9.58
C GLU A 126 0.55 -15.47 -8.96
N LEU A 127 0.04 -14.24 -8.92
CA LEU A 127 0.72 -13.11 -8.29
C LEU A 127 0.91 -13.34 -6.78
N TYR A 128 -0.09 -13.94 -6.14
CA TYR A 128 -0.01 -14.34 -4.72
C TYR A 128 1.11 -15.34 -4.47
N GLU A 129 1.16 -16.42 -5.25
CA GLU A 129 2.18 -17.46 -5.11
C GLU A 129 3.60 -16.94 -5.38
N ILE A 130 3.76 -16.15 -6.44
CA ILE A 130 5.05 -15.57 -6.79
C ILE A 130 5.49 -14.55 -5.74
N GLY A 131 4.58 -13.72 -5.21
CA GLY A 131 4.87 -12.78 -4.13
C GLY A 131 5.44 -13.48 -2.90
N TRP A 132 4.79 -14.54 -2.42
CA TRP A 132 5.32 -15.34 -1.32
C TRP A 132 6.62 -16.06 -1.68
N GLY A 133 6.76 -16.53 -2.92
CA GLY A 133 7.99 -17.10 -3.43
C GLY A 133 9.18 -16.16 -3.37
N VAL A 134 8.96 -14.89 -3.69
CA VAL A 134 9.97 -13.81 -3.59
C VAL A 134 10.40 -13.60 -2.14
N LEU A 135 9.45 -13.44 -1.22
CA LEU A 135 9.75 -13.21 0.19
C LEU A 135 10.45 -14.41 0.85
N LYS A 136 9.99 -15.63 0.54
CA LYS A 136 10.64 -16.85 0.98
C LYS A 136 12.08 -16.94 0.49
N LYS A 137 12.29 -16.71 -0.81
CA LYS A 137 13.64 -16.75 -1.39
C LYS A 137 14.57 -15.68 -0.81
N MET A 138 14.03 -14.51 -0.48
CA MET A 138 14.76 -13.46 0.23
C MET A 138 15.23 -13.96 1.62
N GLY A 139 14.37 -14.61 2.39
CA GLY A 139 14.71 -15.20 3.68
C GLY A 139 15.70 -16.39 3.57
N ASP A 140 15.58 -17.18 2.51
CA ASP A 140 16.47 -18.34 2.25
C ASP A 140 17.85 -17.93 1.68
N SER A 141 18.02 -16.69 1.22
CA SER A 141 19.21 -16.18 0.52
C SER A 141 19.69 -14.85 1.11
N LEU A 142 19.92 -14.84 2.41
CA LEU A 142 20.33 -13.63 3.15
C LEU A 142 21.67 -13.02 2.68
N ASP A 143 22.51 -13.84 2.05
CA ASP A 143 23.75 -13.43 1.39
C ASP A 143 23.51 -12.51 0.17
N MET A 144 22.31 -12.58 -0.43
CA MET A 144 21.91 -11.70 -1.54
C MET A 144 21.35 -10.36 -1.10
N VAL A 145 21.03 -10.20 0.19
CA VAL A 145 20.46 -8.99 0.77
C VAL A 145 21.46 -8.37 1.74
N LYS A 146 21.48 -7.06 1.79
CA LYS A 146 22.23 -6.32 2.79
C LYS A 146 21.40 -6.27 4.09
N ASP A 147 22.08 -6.25 5.23
CA ASP A 147 21.44 -6.22 6.54
C ASP A 147 20.50 -7.46 6.71
N GLY A 148 21.01 -8.66 6.37
CA GLY A 148 20.19 -9.89 6.25
C GLY A 148 19.53 -10.33 7.54
N GLU A 149 20.14 -10.09 8.70
CA GLU A 149 19.53 -10.41 10.00
C GLU A 149 18.30 -9.53 10.25
N GLU A 150 18.42 -8.22 10.04
CA GLU A 150 17.31 -7.27 10.17
C GLU A 150 16.19 -7.56 9.15
N VAL A 151 16.57 -7.94 7.92
CA VAL A 151 15.60 -8.38 6.90
C VAL A 151 14.81 -9.59 7.39
N LEU A 152 15.48 -10.57 8.01
CA LEU A 152 14.83 -11.77 8.52
C LEU A 152 13.85 -11.44 9.66
N GLU A 153 14.21 -10.55 10.57
CA GLU A 153 13.33 -10.08 11.65
C GLU A 153 12.06 -9.43 11.10
N VAL A 154 12.21 -8.56 10.09
CA VAL A 154 11.06 -7.92 9.44
C VAL A 154 10.21 -8.94 8.71
N LEU A 155 10.82 -9.91 7.99
CA LEU A 155 10.08 -10.97 7.28
C LEU A 155 9.22 -11.83 8.21
N GLN A 156 9.64 -12.06 9.45
CA GLN A 156 8.84 -12.79 10.45
C GLN A 156 7.53 -12.07 10.82
N LEU A 157 7.49 -10.75 10.66
CA LEU A 157 6.30 -9.92 10.91
C LEU A 157 5.56 -9.55 9.62
N TRP A 158 6.07 -9.95 8.46
CA TRP A 158 5.55 -9.53 7.16
C TRP A 158 4.49 -10.51 6.65
N MET A 159 3.23 -10.26 6.97
CA MET A 159 2.11 -11.17 6.68
C MET A 159 1.35 -10.85 5.38
N THR A 160 2.07 -10.40 4.36
CA THR A 160 1.49 -10.11 3.05
C THR A 160 2.43 -10.54 1.92
N PRO A 161 1.94 -11.03 0.77
CA PRO A 161 2.78 -11.38 -0.38
C PRO A 161 3.34 -10.16 -1.12
N PHE A 162 2.83 -8.96 -0.84
CA PHE A 162 3.34 -7.73 -1.43
C PHE A 162 4.75 -7.41 -0.90
N SER A 163 5.64 -6.95 -1.78
CA SER A 163 7.03 -6.65 -1.41
C SER A 163 7.19 -5.30 -0.70
N GLY A 164 6.14 -4.51 -0.62
CA GLY A 164 6.12 -3.25 0.08
C GLY A 164 4.73 -2.64 0.17
N TYR A 165 4.59 -1.65 1.03
CA TYR A 165 3.39 -0.83 1.10
C TYR A 165 3.70 0.60 1.53
N GLY A 166 2.82 1.51 1.14
CA GLY A 166 2.79 2.89 1.60
C GLY A 166 1.68 3.09 2.61
N LEU A 167 1.99 3.70 3.75
CA LEU A 167 1.02 4.25 4.69
C LEU A 167 0.88 5.75 4.38
N ILE A 168 -0.25 6.13 3.80
CA ILE A 168 -0.52 7.48 3.31
C ILE A 168 -1.63 8.09 4.15
N SER A 169 -1.31 9.14 4.89
CA SER A 169 -2.25 9.83 5.77
C SER A 169 -2.62 11.20 5.22
N ASN A 170 -3.93 11.48 5.15
CA ASN A 170 -4.48 12.80 4.87
C ASN A 170 -3.97 13.45 3.57
N CYS A 171 -3.85 12.65 2.51
CA CYS A 171 -3.39 13.04 1.19
C CYS A 171 -4.52 13.09 0.16
N ILE A 172 -4.62 14.17 -0.60
CA ILE A 172 -5.41 14.25 -1.83
C ILE A 172 -4.51 13.84 -2.97
N THR A 173 -4.49 12.55 -3.26
CA THR A 173 -3.57 12.00 -4.27
C THR A 173 -3.98 12.46 -5.66
N PRO A 174 -3.14 13.24 -6.37
CA PRO A 174 -3.44 13.65 -7.74
C PRO A 174 -3.48 12.46 -8.69
N MET A 175 -4.03 12.66 -9.88
CA MET A 175 -4.12 11.62 -10.91
C MET A 175 -2.74 11.17 -11.39
N HIS A 176 -2.40 9.89 -11.17
CA HIS A 176 -1.10 9.31 -11.50
C HIS A 176 -1.21 7.87 -12.01
N TRP A 177 -0.11 7.29 -12.42
CA TRP A 177 0.13 5.88 -12.67
C TRP A 177 1.22 5.37 -11.72
N ASP A 178 1.15 4.11 -11.34
CA ASP A 178 2.20 3.44 -10.55
C ASP A 178 3.29 2.89 -11.47
N ASN A 179 4.18 3.78 -11.89
CA ASN A 179 5.18 3.50 -12.91
C ASN A 179 6.17 2.37 -12.56
N ASN A 180 6.31 2.02 -11.28
CA ASN A 180 7.24 0.99 -10.81
C ASN A 180 6.57 -0.38 -10.59
N SER A 181 5.30 -0.53 -10.96
CA SER A 181 4.58 -1.80 -11.04
C SER A 181 4.68 -2.40 -12.44
N GLN A 182 4.41 -3.68 -12.61
CA GLN A 182 4.28 -4.32 -13.92
C GLN A 182 2.84 -4.23 -14.43
N GLY A 183 2.63 -4.37 -15.75
CA GLY A 183 1.31 -4.26 -16.35
C GLY A 183 0.27 -5.19 -15.74
N PRO A 184 0.55 -6.49 -15.59
CA PRO A 184 -0.43 -7.46 -15.08
C PRO A 184 -0.54 -7.49 -13.54
N TRP A 185 0.22 -6.69 -12.80
CA TRP A 185 0.24 -6.75 -11.35
C TRP A 185 -0.78 -5.80 -10.73
N TYR A 186 -1.54 -6.34 -9.77
CA TYR A 186 -2.43 -5.53 -8.96
C TYR A 186 -1.70 -4.85 -7.80
N ASP A 187 -1.95 -3.57 -7.66
CA ASP A 187 -1.74 -2.85 -6.41
C ASP A 187 -3.03 -2.94 -5.58
N CYS A 188 -2.91 -3.08 -4.25
CA CYS A 188 -4.06 -3.15 -3.35
C CYS A 188 -4.14 -1.87 -2.52
N LEU A 189 -5.21 -1.10 -2.71
CA LEU A 189 -5.49 0.11 -1.96
C LEU A 189 -6.55 -0.15 -0.91
N THR A 190 -6.21 0.01 0.36
CA THR A 190 -7.15 -0.12 1.48
C THR A 190 -7.33 1.23 2.15
N THR A 191 -8.58 1.69 2.29
CA THR A 191 -8.87 2.97 2.95
C THR A 191 -9.62 2.81 4.25
N ILE A 192 -9.23 3.61 5.23
CA ILE A 192 -9.97 3.85 6.48
C ILE A 192 -10.10 5.36 6.70
N ARG A 193 -11.22 5.79 7.31
CA ARG A 193 -11.52 7.20 7.51
C ARG A 193 -12.50 7.43 8.64
N ASP A 194 -12.55 8.65 9.17
CA ASP A 194 -13.44 9.08 10.25
C ASP A 194 -14.70 9.83 9.78
N TYR A 195 -14.94 9.88 8.46
CA TYR A 195 -16.10 10.58 7.87
C TYR A 195 -16.87 9.67 6.90
N GLU A 196 -18.17 9.90 6.76
CA GLU A 196 -19.04 8.98 6.02
C GLU A 196 -19.08 9.24 4.51
N LYS A 197 -19.02 10.50 4.06
CA LYS A 197 -19.29 10.86 2.65
C LYS A 197 -18.22 11.76 2.06
N GLY A 198 -18.01 11.64 0.75
CA GLY A 198 -17.26 12.60 -0.07
C GLY A 198 -15.95 12.10 -0.65
N ALA A 199 -15.32 11.05 -0.09
CA ALA A 199 -14.12 10.48 -0.72
C ALA A 199 -14.49 9.63 -1.93
N ARG A 200 -13.82 9.88 -3.04
CA ARG A 200 -13.98 9.11 -4.27
C ARG A 200 -12.62 8.77 -4.85
N LEU A 201 -12.46 7.51 -5.22
CA LEU A 201 -11.34 7.09 -6.05
C LEU A 201 -11.76 7.30 -7.52
N LYS A 202 -11.03 8.16 -8.22
CA LYS A 202 -11.26 8.46 -9.63
C LYS A 202 -10.36 7.58 -10.49
N VAL A 203 -10.96 6.97 -11.49
CA VAL A 203 -10.29 6.12 -12.48
C VAL A 203 -10.48 6.75 -13.85
N LYS A 204 -9.60 7.68 -14.19
CA LYS A 204 -9.81 8.65 -15.28
C LYS A 204 -9.93 8.01 -16.65
N ASN A 205 -9.05 7.06 -16.98
CA ASN A 205 -9.04 6.44 -18.31
C ASN A 205 -10.20 5.47 -18.55
N LEU A 206 -10.94 5.09 -17.49
CA LEU A 206 -12.17 4.32 -17.59
C LEU A 206 -13.43 5.19 -17.42
N GLY A 207 -13.27 6.50 -17.15
CA GLY A 207 -14.41 7.40 -16.90
C GLY A 207 -15.20 7.05 -15.63
N LEU A 208 -14.59 6.32 -14.68
CA LEU A 208 -15.24 5.82 -13.48
C LEU A 208 -14.88 6.64 -12.24
N GLU A 209 -15.84 6.78 -11.34
CA GLU A 209 -15.64 7.20 -9.96
C GLU A 209 -16.18 6.08 -9.05
N LEU A 210 -15.40 5.71 -8.06
CA LEU A 210 -15.77 4.72 -7.04
C LEU A 210 -16.08 5.48 -5.75
N ASP A 211 -17.25 5.22 -5.16
CA ASP A 211 -17.48 5.66 -3.79
C ASP A 211 -16.52 4.89 -2.89
N TYR A 212 -15.77 5.61 -2.07
CA TYR A 212 -14.63 5.01 -1.38
C TYR A 212 -14.82 5.08 0.15
N PRO A 213 -15.87 4.38 0.69
CA PRO A 213 -16.15 4.37 2.13
C PRO A 213 -15.05 3.68 2.92
N SER A 214 -15.01 3.97 4.22
CA SER A 214 -14.09 3.29 5.14
C SER A 214 -14.22 1.77 5.07
N GLY A 215 -13.09 1.06 5.13
CA GLY A 215 -13.06 -0.40 5.01
C GLY A 215 -13.17 -0.94 3.59
N THR A 216 -13.00 -0.08 2.58
CA THR A 216 -12.96 -0.47 1.17
C THR A 216 -11.56 -0.91 0.77
N MET A 217 -11.50 -1.99 -0.02
CA MET A 217 -10.30 -2.42 -0.74
C MET A 217 -10.50 -2.33 -2.24
N VAL A 218 -9.48 -1.88 -2.94
CA VAL A 218 -9.45 -1.85 -4.40
C VAL A 218 -8.18 -2.51 -4.88
N PHE A 219 -8.32 -3.58 -5.66
CA PHE A 219 -7.20 -4.12 -6.44
C PHE A 219 -7.27 -3.51 -7.83
N LEU A 220 -6.23 -2.88 -8.29
CA LEU A 220 -6.19 -2.23 -9.59
C LEU A 220 -4.83 -2.41 -10.27
N LEU A 221 -4.84 -2.42 -11.59
CA LEU A 221 -3.62 -2.43 -12.39
C LEU A 221 -3.00 -1.03 -12.42
N GLY A 222 -2.28 -0.66 -11.35
CA GLY A 222 -1.78 0.71 -11.13
C GLY A 222 -0.88 1.23 -12.26
N LYS A 223 -0.17 0.35 -12.95
CA LYS A 223 0.65 0.66 -14.13
C LYS A 223 -0.20 1.12 -15.33
N VAL A 224 -1.39 0.56 -15.50
CA VAL A 224 -2.27 0.75 -16.66
C VAL A 224 -3.34 1.79 -16.36
N ILE A 225 -3.87 1.77 -15.14
CA ILE A 225 -5.00 2.59 -14.73
C ILE A 225 -4.51 3.90 -14.10
N ARG A 226 -4.89 5.02 -14.73
CA ARG A 226 -4.65 6.34 -14.14
C ARG A 226 -5.70 6.62 -13.08
N HIS A 227 -5.25 6.76 -11.84
CA HIS A 227 -6.11 6.89 -10.68
C HIS A 227 -5.67 8.01 -9.74
N GLY A 228 -6.57 8.42 -8.84
CA GLY A 228 -6.31 9.46 -7.84
C GLY A 228 -7.52 9.69 -6.96
N MET A 229 -7.33 10.43 -5.87
CA MET A 229 -8.36 10.73 -4.89
C MET A 229 -8.98 12.09 -5.11
N SER A 230 -10.28 12.21 -4.84
CA SER A 230 -10.94 13.52 -4.69
C SER A 230 -10.63 14.15 -3.32
N GLU A 231 -11.20 15.34 -3.10
CA GLU A 231 -11.15 15.96 -1.77
C GLU A 231 -11.64 15.02 -0.66
N ILE A 232 -10.99 15.13 0.50
CA ILE A 232 -11.34 14.41 1.71
C ILE A 232 -11.89 15.38 2.76
N ASN A 233 -13.05 15.05 3.35
CA ASN A 233 -13.77 15.95 4.26
C ASN A 233 -13.45 15.73 5.74
N GLY A 234 -12.75 14.67 6.09
CA GLY A 234 -12.31 14.30 7.44
C GLY A 234 -10.89 13.75 7.41
N ASN A 235 -10.53 12.91 8.35
CA ASN A 235 -9.25 12.24 8.34
C ASN A 235 -9.34 10.91 7.58
N GLN A 236 -8.26 10.59 6.88
CA GLN A 236 -8.18 9.39 6.05
C GLN A 236 -6.78 8.82 6.07
N VAL A 237 -6.72 7.50 6.10
CA VAL A 237 -5.51 6.72 5.87
C VAL A 237 -5.75 5.78 4.70
N CYS A 238 -4.79 5.69 3.81
CA CYS A 238 -4.74 4.71 2.74
C CYS A 238 -3.49 3.86 2.91
N ILE A 239 -3.66 2.54 2.86
CA ILE A 239 -2.57 1.59 2.76
C ILE A 239 -2.52 1.11 1.32
N ALA A 240 -1.43 1.44 0.63
CA ALA A 240 -1.18 1.04 -0.75
C ALA A 240 -0.14 -0.08 -0.76
N GLN A 241 -0.57 -1.33 -0.93
CA GLN A 241 0.32 -2.49 -1.06
C GLN A 241 0.67 -2.72 -2.52
N TYR A 242 1.93 -3.02 -2.78
CA TYR A 242 2.44 -3.18 -4.14
C TYR A 242 3.60 -4.17 -4.20
N MET A 243 3.83 -4.69 -5.40
CA MET A 243 5.04 -5.44 -5.73
C MET A 243 5.97 -4.60 -6.59
N ARG A 244 7.27 -4.82 -6.46
CA ARG A 244 8.28 -4.11 -7.24
C ARG A 244 9.03 -5.08 -8.14
N ASP A 245 9.06 -4.73 -9.41
CA ASP A 245 9.75 -5.49 -10.45
C ASP A 245 11.21 -5.77 -10.09
N ASN A 246 11.93 -4.75 -9.66
CA ASN A 246 13.33 -4.85 -9.24
C ASN A 246 13.56 -5.89 -8.13
N VAL A 247 12.57 -6.11 -7.24
CA VAL A 247 12.66 -7.11 -6.18
C VAL A 247 12.54 -8.51 -6.78
N HIS A 248 11.60 -8.72 -7.70
CA HIS A 248 11.43 -9.97 -8.42
C HIS A 248 12.67 -10.30 -9.27
N GLU A 249 13.18 -9.35 -10.03
CA GLU A 249 14.42 -9.49 -10.81
C GLU A 249 15.61 -9.86 -9.92
N ARG A 250 15.80 -9.14 -8.80
CA ARG A 250 16.88 -9.41 -7.85
C ARG A 250 16.80 -10.83 -7.29
N MET A 251 15.60 -11.27 -6.95
CA MET A 251 15.36 -12.62 -6.46
C MET A 251 15.30 -13.66 -7.59
N ARG A 252 15.49 -13.26 -8.85
CA ARG A 252 15.42 -14.14 -10.03
C ARG A 252 14.13 -14.95 -10.05
N MET A 253 13.04 -14.29 -9.75
CA MET A 253 11.69 -14.85 -9.85
C MET A 253 11.04 -14.38 -11.15
N ARG A 254 10.24 -15.26 -11.76
CA ARG A 254 9.48 -14.89 -12.95
C ARG A 254 8.43 -13.84 -12.61
N SER A 255 8.05 -13.04 -13.57
CA SER A 255 6.85 -12.20 -13.47
C SER A 255 5.63 -13.05 -13.77
N PRO A 256 4.51 -12.89 -13.02
CA PRO A 256 3.24 -13.48 -13.41
C PRO A 256 2.75 -12.83 -14.70
N GLU A 257 2.03 -13.60 -15.47
CA GLU A 257 1.38 -13.17 -16.70
C GLU A 257 -0.11 -12.89 -16.45
N TRP A 258 -0.79 -12.39 -17.45
CA TRP A 258 -2.25 -12.14 -17.41
C TRP A 258 -3.06 -13.43 -17.28
#